data_db73e8229205fb76c732f6121df6332c
#
_entry.id   db73e8229205fb76c732f6121df6332c
#
_cell.length_a   1.000
_cell.length_b   1.000
_cell.length_c   1.000
_cell.angle_alpha   90.00
_cell.angle_beta   90.00
_cell.angle_gamma   90.00
#
_symmetry.space_group_name_H-M   'P 1'
#
loop_
_entity.id
_entity.type
_entity.pdbx_description
1 polymer ?
#
loop_
_entity_poly.entity_id
_entity_poly.type
_entity_poly.pdbx_seq_one_letter_code
_entity_poly.pdbx_strand_id
1 'polypeptide(L)'
;MVVFLVYSILPELRNEHGFMLRNYSAVTSIALMIEIVRVLNVKEDMSYPICITIAFMEYFCNLSGLFWLSTMSFNMWRTFRGFSSLQRNVRQPGKKTLVYYAIFAYGCPFVLAIVCVIVVDYVSEYLPYILRPEFKIGFCWYPANHLEAFILYNYWIATVCIISSICLSISAARNIKRYEKDTNFSLTDSESKQYNNNKK
;
A
#
# COMPACT_ATOMS: atom_id res chain seq x y z
N MET A 1 -10.33 11.28 -4.87
CA MET A 1 -11.42 11.06 -5.81
C MET A 1 -11.05 11.32 -7.27
N VAL A 2 -10.48 12.49 -7.63
CA VAL A 2 -10.12 12.82 -9.02
C VAL A 2 -9.23 11.76 -9.67
N VAL A 3 -8.17 11.31 -8.99
CA VAL A 3 -7.26 10.26 -9.48
C VAL A 3 -8.01 8.96 -9.79
N PHE A 4 -8.91 8.52 -8.92
CA PHE A 4 -9.72 7.32 -9.15
C PHE A 4 -10.59 7.45 -10.41
N LEU A 5 -11.23 8.60 -10.61
CA LEU A 5 -12.06 8.86 -11.80
C LEU A 5 -11.22 8.86 -13.08
N VAL A 6 -10.09 9.56 -13.09
CA VAL A 6 -9.18 9.62 -14.24
C VAL A 6 -8.71 8.23 -14.66
N TYR A 7 -8.23 7.40 -13.72
CA TYR A 7 -7.77 6.04 -14.00
C TYR A 7 -8.90 5.03 -14.29
N SER A 8 -10.14 5.39 -13.99
CA SER A 8 -11.31 4.57 -14.35
C SER A 8 -11.85 4.87 -15.73
N ILE A 9 -11.76 6.14 -16.17
CA ILE A 9 -12.35 6.61 -17.45
C ILE A 9 -11.37 6.42 -18.61
N LEU A 10 -10.07 6.65 -18.42
CA LEU A 10 -9.08 6.60 -19.49
C LEU A 10 -8.59 5.16 -19.73
N PRO A 11 -8.96 4.52 -20.86
CA PRO A 11 -8.56 3.15 -21.16
C PRO A 11 -7.06 3.00 -21.40
N GLU A 12 -6.37 4.07 -21.81
CA GLU A 12 -4.92 4.12 -22.01
C GLU A 12 -4.12 3.92 -20.72
N LEU A 13 -4.70 4.27 -19.56
CA LEU A 13 -4.11 4.10 -18.24
C LEU A 13 -4.44 2.74 -17.58
N ARG A 14 -5.09 1.84 -18.30
CA ARG A 14 -5.44 0.47 -17.83
C ARG A 14 -4.25 -0.50 -17.84
N ASN A 15 -3.06 -0.02 -17.56
CA ASN A 15 -1.89 -0.86 -17.31
C ASN A 15 -1.91 -1.39 -15.85
N GLU A 16 -0.96 -2.26 -15.54
CA GLU A 16 -0.84 -2.89 -14.20
C GLU A 16 -0.64 -1.85 -13.10
N HIS A 17 0.19 -0.84 -13.35
CA HIS A 17 0.42 0.24 -12.40
C HIS A 17 -0.86 1.07 -12.20
N GLY A 18 -1.60 1.36 -13.25
CA GLY A 18 -2.89 2.03 -13.20
C GLY A 18 -3.94 1.26 -12.39
N PHE A 19 -3.95 -0.08 -12.51
CA PHE A 19 -4.81 -0.93 -11.69
C PHE A 19 -4.49 -0.77 -10.19
N MET A 20 -3.21 -0.84 -9.80
CA MET A 20 -2.79 -0.70 -8.41
C MET A 20 -3.08 0.69 -7.87
N LEU A 21 -2.80 1.74 -8.64
CA LEU A 21 -3.05 3.13 -8.25
C LEU A 21 -4.54 3.42 -8.09
N ARG A 22 -5.39 2.86 -8.96
CA ARG A 22 -6.84 2.96 -8.84
C ARG A 22 -7.35 2.33 -7.54
N ASN A 23 -6.89 1.11 -7.21
CA ASN A 23 -7.29 0.44 -5.97
C ASN A 23 -6.79 1.20 -4.72
N TYR A 24 -5.54 1.66 -4.72
CA TYR A 24 -5.00 2.52 -3.66
C TYR A 24 -5.85 3.78 -3.47
N SER A 25 -6.14 4.48 -4.55
CA SER A 25 -6.94 5.72 -4.52
C SER A 25 -8.38 5.47 -4.06
N ALA A 26 -8.97 4.31 -4.43
CA ALA A 26 -10.30 3.92 -3.97
C ALA A 26 -10.35 3.71 -2.45
N VAL A 27 -9.46 2.87 -1.90
CA VAL A 27 -9.47 2.57 -0.46
C VAL A 27 -9.13 3.80 0.38
N THR A 28 -8.19 4.64 -0.08
CA THR A 28 -7.84 5.90 0.60
C THR A 28 -9.02 6.88 0.58
N SER A 29 -9.74 6.98 -0.54
CA SER A 29 -10.94 7.83 -0.62
C SER A 29 -12.05 7.34 0.31
N ILE A 30 -12.26 6.02 0.40
CA ILE A 30 -13.25 5.42 1.32
C ILE A 30 -12.83 5.70 2.77
N ALA A 31 -11.56 5.51 3.13
CA ALA A 31 -11.05 5.80 4.47
C ALA A 31 -11.32 7.26 4.87
N LEU A 32 -11.03 8.22 3.98
CA LEU A 32 -11.30 9.64 4.23
C LEU A 32 -12.78 9.94 4.38
N MET A 33 -13.65 9.29 3.59
CA MET A 33 -15.10 9.48 3.75
C MET A 33 -15.61 8.94 5.08
N ILE A 34 -15.11 7.78 5.53
CA ILE A 34 -15.46 7.21 6.84
C ILE A 34 -14.99 8.14 7.96
N GLU A 35 -13.76 8.67 7.87
CA GLU A 35 -13.22 9.65 8.84
C GLU A 35 -14.12 10.89 8.94
N ILE A 36 -14.54 11.46 7.81
CA ILE A 36 -15.44 12.62 7.77
C ILE A 36 -16.78 12.28 8.44
N VAL A 37 -17.38 11.13 8.09
CA VAL A 37 -18.66 10.68 8.70
C VAL A 37 -18.49 10.51 10.20
N ARG A 38 -17.40 9.91 10.65
CA ARG A 38 -17.11 9.73 12.08
C ARG A 38 -16.99 11.07 12.81
N VAL A 39 -16.24 12.01 12.27
CA VAL A 39 -16.04 13.35 12.88
C VAL A 39 -17.34 14.15 12.96
N LEU A 40 -18.20 14.06 11.93
CA LEU A 40 -19.48 14.75 11.90
C LEU A 40 -20.50 14.17 12.89
N ASN A 41 -20.46 12.84 13.14
CA ASN A 41 -21.44 12.15 13.99
C ASN A 41 -20.97 11.92 15.44
N VAL A 42 -19.83 12.47 15.83
CA VAL A 42 -19.29 12.37 17.23
C VAL A 42 -20.28 12.83 18.32
N LYS A 43 -21.27 13.63 17.97
CA LYS A 43 -22.24 14.21 18.91
C LYS A 43 -23.48 13.33 19.13
N GLU A 44 -23.70 12.29 18.34
CA GLU A 44 -24.84 11.40 18.47
C GLU A 44 -24.39 10.11 19.16
N ASP A 45 -25.21 9.60 20.09
CA ASP A 45 -25.00 8.30 20.74
C ASP A 45 -25.17 7.18 19.71
N MET A 46 -24.08 6.83 19.02
CA MET A 46 -24.08 5.71 18.08
C MET A 46 -24.26 4.39 18.81
N SER A 47 -25.12 3.52 18.28
CA SER A 47 -25.25 2.16 18.80
C SER A 47 -23.94 1.38 18.66
N TYR A 48 -23.61 0.55 19.64
CA TYR A 48 -22.38 -0.26 19.70
C TYR A 48 -22.03 -1.00 18.40
N PRO A 49 -22.97 -1.72 17.72
CA PRO A 49 -22.64 -2.45 16.48
C PRO A 49 -22.26 -1.53 15.31
N ILE A 50 -22.86 -0.35 15.22
CA ILE A 50 -22.52 0.63 14.17
C ILE A 50 -21.12 1.17 14.41
N CYS A 51 -20.79 1.48 15.65
CA CYS A 51 -19.49 1.98 16.05
C CYS A 51 -18.37 1.00 15.71
N ILE A 52 -18.51 -0.28 16.05
CA ILE A 52 -17.53 -1.32 15.69
C ILE A 52 -17.38 -1.45 14.17
N THR A 53 -18.50 -1.41 13.44
CA THR A 53 -18.46 -1.54 11.97
C THR A 53 -17.69 -0.40 11.34
N ILE A 54 -17.90 0.84 11.78
CA ILE A 54 -17.19 2.02 11.30
C ILE A 54 -15.69 1.90 11.62
N ALA A 55 -15.34 1.57 12.85
CA ALA A 55 -13.96 1.39 13.28
C ALA A 55 -13.25 0.27 12.50
N PHE A 56 -13.92 -0.86 12.28
CA PHE A 56 -13.41 -1.95 11.45
C PHE A 56 -13.13 -1.52 10.02
N MET A 57 -14.09 -0.85 9.38
CA MET A 57 -13.95 -0.40 7.98
C MET A 57 -12.85 0.65 7.84
N GLU A 58 -12.75 1.58 8.77
CA GLU A 58 -11.70 2.61 8.77
C GLU A 58 -10.31 1.95 8.93
N TYR A 59 -10.14 1.06 9.90
CA TYR A 59 -8.89 0.34 10.12
C TYR A 59 -8.50 -0.51 8.90
N PHE A 60 -9.45 -1.27 8.36
CA PHE A 60 -9.25 -2.07 7.14
C PHE A 60 -8.83 -1.23 5.94
N CYS A 61 -9.50 -0.12 5.67
CA CYS A 61 -9.19 0.75 4.53
C CYS A 61 -7.81 1.42 4.69
N ASN A 62 -7.47 1.90 5.88
CA ASN A 62 -6.17 2.50 6.15
C ASN A 62 -5.03 1.50 5.94
N LEU A 63 -5.14 0.30 6.50
CA LEU A 63 -4.15 -0.75 6.28
C LEU A 63 -4.08 -1.18 4.82
N SER A 64 -5.20 -1.37 4.15
CA SER A 64 -5.22 -1.73 2.73
C SER A 64 -4.50 -0.69 1.87
N GLY A 65 -4.62 0.60 2.18
CA GLY A 65 -3.86 1.66 1.53
C GLY A 65 -2.35 1.48 1.69
N LEU A 66 -1.87 1.18 2.90
CA LEU A 66 -0.45 0.93 3.17
C LEU A 66 0.08 -0.33 2.45
N PHE A 67 -0.72 -1.40 2.43
CA PHE A 67 -0.36 -2.63 1.71
C PHE A 67 -0.33 -2.41 0.19
N TRP A 68 -1.25 -1.62 -0.38
CA TRP A 68 -1.19 -1.23 -1.79
C TRP A 68 0.06 -0.41 -2.11
N LEU A 69 0.44 0.53 -1.24
CA LEU A 69 1.67 1.31 -1.40
C LEU A 69 2.91 0.40 -1.41
N SER A 70 2.98 -0.56 -0.47
CA SER A 70 4.06 -1.55 -0.42
C SER A 70 4.09 -2.43 -1.67
N THR A 71 2.94 -2.85 -2.15
CA THR A 71 2.79 -3.67 -3.37
C THR A 71 3.25 -2.90 -4.61
N MET A 72 2.91 -1.62 -4.74
CA MET A 72 3.38 -0.76 -5.84
C MET A 72 4.90 -0.62 -5.82
N SER A 73 5.49 -0.35 -4.64
CA SER A 73 6.94 -0.25 -4.48
C SER A 73 7.65 -1.57 -4.82
N PHE A 74 7.08 -2.70 -4.42
CA PHE A 74 7.59 -4.02 -4.76
C PHE A 74 7.51 -4.31 -6.27
N ASN A 75 6.39 -3.97 -6.91
CA ASN A 75 6.23 -4.16 -8.34
C ASN A 75 7.23 -3.31 -9.15
N MET A 76 7.44 -2.06 -8.76
CA MET A 76 8.48 -1.19 -9.33
C MET A 76 9.87 -1.81 -9.19
N TRP A 77 10.25 -2.22 -7.97
CA TRP A 77 11.54 -2.85 -7.73
C TRP A 77 11.74 -4.11 -8.58
N ARG A 78 10.72 -4.98 -8.65
CA ARG A 78 10.74 -6.21 -9.46
C ARG A 78 10.94 -5.91 -10.94
N THR A 79 10.23 -4.92 -11.46
CA THR A 79 10.31 -4.51 -12.87
C THR A 79 11.72 -4.05 -13.22
N PHE A 80 12.30 -3.17 -12.43
CA PHE A 80 13.63 -2.62 -12.72
C PHE A 80 14.78 -3.56 -12.37
N ARG A 81 14.59 -4.52 -11.47
CA ARG A 81 15.57 -5.58 -11.24
C ARG A 81 15.68 -6.54 -12.44
N GLY A 82 14.56 -6.83 -13.09
CA GLY A 82 14.53 -7.69 -14.28
C GLY A 82 15.22 -7.09 -15.50
N PHE A 83 15.25 -5.76 -15.62
CA PHE A 83 15.96 -5.07 -16.71
C PHE A 83 17.48 -5.28 -16.66
N SER A 84 18.06 -5.39 -15.48
CA SER A 84 19.52 -5.58 -15.31
C SER A 84 20.01 -6.98 -15.69
N SER A 85 19.16 -7.99 -15.71
CA SER A 85 19.62 -9.38 -15.87
C SER A 85 19.40 -10.00 -17.23
N LEU A 86 18.50 -9.50 -18.08
CA LEU A 86 18.26 -10.05 -19.42
C LEU A 86 17.51 -9.06 -20.33
N GLN A 87 18.20 -8.57 -21.32
CA GLN A 87 17.69 -7.73 -22.43
C GLN A 87 16.62 -8.42 -23.31
N ARG A 88 15.98 -9.50 -22.89
CA ARG A 88 15.21 -10.33 -23.81
C ARG A 88 13.78 -10.71 -23.45
N ASN A 89 13.31 -10.57 -22.23
CA ASN A 89 11.91 -10.88 -21.93
C ASN A 89 11.44 -10.11 -20.69
N VAL A 90 11.19 -8.82 -20.84
CA VAL A 90 10.30 -8.11 -19.90
C VAL A 90 8.90 -8.65 -20.16
N ARG A 91 8.62 -9.82 -19.60
CA ARG A 91 7.29 -10.40 -19.57
C ARG A 91 6.50 -9.52 -18.60
N GLN A 92 5.63 -8.68 -19.16
CA GLN A 92 4.66 -7.98 -18.32
C GLN A 92 4.03 -9.00 -17.37
N PRO A 93 3.98 -8.72 -16.05
CA PRO A 93 3.36 -9.61 -15.09
C PRO A 93 1.92 -9.89 -15.59
N GLY A 94 1.59 -11.14 -15.75
CA GLY A 94 0.30 -11.53 -16.29
C GLY A 94 -0.84 -11.22 -15.32
N LYS A 95 -2.07 -11.23 -15.79
CA LYS A 95 -3.30 -11.02 -14.99
C LYS A 95 -3.30 -11.79 -13.65
N LYS A 96 -2.67 -12.97 -13.60
CA LYS A 96 -2.51 -13.77 -12.38
C LYS A 96 -1.71 -13.04 -11.29
N THR A 97 -0.66 -12.32 -11.66
CA THR A 97 0.16 -11.57 -10.69
C THR A 97 -0.62 -10.43 -10.04
N LEU A 98 -1.49 -9.75 -10.81
CA LEU A 98 -2.37 -8.70 -10.26
C LEU A 98 -3.36 -9.25 -9.23
N VAL A 99 -3.88 -10.46 -9.48
CA VAL A 99 -4.78 -11.14 -8.52
C VAL A 99 -4.02 -11.44 -7.22
N TYR A 100 -2.80 -11.95 -7.29
CA TYR A 100 -1.98 -12.17 -6.07
C TYR A 100 -1.71 -10.88 -5.30
N TYR A 101 -1.43 -9.79 -6.00
CA TYR A 101 -1.26 -8.48 -5.37
C TYR A 101 -2.54 -8.01 -4.69
N ALA A 102 -3.70 -8.19 -5.31
CA ALA A 102 -4.98 -7.83 -4.72
C ALA A 102 -5.31 -8.71 -3.48
N ILE A 103 -5.07 -10.02 -3.56
CA ILE A 103 -5.26 -10.93 -2.41
C ILE A 103 -4.35 -10.53 -1.25
N PHE A 104 -3.10 -10.18 -1.51
CA PHE A 104 -2.19 -9.71 -0.47
C PHE A 104 -2.63 -8.36 0.11
N ALA A 105 -2.93 -7.38 -0.75
CA ALA A 105 -3.23 -6.01 -0.34
C ALA A 105 -4.59 -5.85 0.37
N TYR A 106 -5.53 -6.76 0.16
CA TYR A 106 -6.82 -6.80 0.85
C TYR A 106 -6.91 -7.91 1.90
N GLY A 107 -6.37 -9.08 1.61
CA GLY A 107 -6.48 -10.25 2.49
C GLY A 107 -5.72 -10.08 3.81
N CYS A 108 -4.46 -9.61 3.76
CA CYS A 108 -3.69 -9.37 4.99
C CYS A 108 -4.35 -8.31 5.90
N PRO A 109 -4.74 -7.11 5.42
CA PRO A 109 -5.46 -6.14 6.22
C PRO A 109 -6.79 -6.66 6.77
N PHE A 110 -7.52 -7.45 5.99
CA PHE A 110 -8.78 -8.04 6.43
C PHE A 110 -8.59 -8.99 7.61
N VAL A 111 -7.61 -9.90 7.53
CA VAL A 111 -7.27 -10.81 8.63
C VAL A 111 -6.83 -10.02 9.87
N LEU A 112 -5.99 -8.99 9.71
CA LEU A 112 -5.55 -8.15 10.81
C LEU A 112 -6.71 -7.41 11.47
N ALA A 113 -7.64 -6.88 10.68
CA ALA A 113 -8.83 -6.20 11.19
C ALA A 113 -9.75 -7.15 11.98
N ILE A 114 -9.96 -8.38 11.48
CA ILE A 114 -10.71 -9.42 12.21
C ILE A 114 -10.01 -9.76 13.52
N VAL A 115 -8.70 -9.98 13.51
CA VAL A 115 -7.92 -10.28 14.74
C VAL A 115 -8.09 -9.16 15.75
N CYS A 116 -8.03 -7.88 15.33
CA CYS A 116 -8.26 -6.75 16.24
C CYS A 116 -9.65 -6.78 16.88
N VAL A 117 -10.72 -7.06 16.12
CA VAL A 117 -12.09 -7.17 16.67
C VAL A 117 -12.18 -8.34 17.65
N ILE A 118 -11.64 -9.51 17.30
CA ILE A 118 -11.63 -10.68 18.19
C ILE A 118 -10.89 -10.38 19.49
N VAL A 119 -9.73 -9.70 19.41
CA VAL A 119 -8.96 -9.34 20.61
C VAL A 119 -9.75 -8.39 21.51
N VAL A 120 -10.48 -7.44 20.93
CA VAL A 120 -11.33 -6.51 21.69
C VAL A 120 -12.47 -7.25 22.39
N ASP A 121 -13.19 -8.11 21.68
CA ASP A 121 -14.44 -8.71 22.20
C ASP A 121 -14.17 -9.90 23.14
N TYR A 122 -13.16 -10.73 22.86
CA TYR A 122 -12.96 -12.00 23.56
C TYR A 122 -11.70 -12.07 24.43
N VAL A 123 -10.66 -11.35 24.09
CA VAL A 123 -9.32 -11.47 24.73
C VAL A 123 -9.04 -10.31 25.67
N SER A 124 -9.82 -9.23 25.60
CA SER A 124 -9.60 -8.01 26.38
C SER A 124 -9.57 -8.26 27.90
N GLU A 125 -10.33 -9.23 28.41
CA GLU A 125 -10.36 -9.58 29.84
C GLU A 125 -9.05 -10.22 30.34
N TYR A 126 -8.33 -10.93 29.45
CA TYR A 126 -7.10 -11.67 29.78
C TYR A 126 -5.84 -10.83 29.53
N LEU A 127 -5.94 -9.70 28.80
CA LEU A 127 -4.80 -8.84 28.56
C LEU A 127 -4.54 -7.87 29.70
N PRO A 128 -3.24 -7.53 29.95
CA PRO A 128 -2.88 -6.42 30.83
C PRO A 128 -3.58 -5.13 30.37
N TYR A 129 -4.01 -4.31 31.33
CA TYR A 129 -4.75 -3.07 31.09
C TYR A 129 -4.09 -2.15 30.05
N ILE A 130 -2.74 -2.11 30.04
CA ILE A 130 -1.93 -1.31 29.13
C ILE A 130 -2.05 -1.76 27.65
N LEU A 131 -2.25 -3.06 27.42
CA LEU A 131 -2.31 -3.65 26.07
C LEU A 131 -3.76 -3.88 25.59
N ARG A 132 -4.73 -3.54 26.43
CA ARG A 132 -6.16 -3.74 26.14
C ARG A 132 -6.61 -2.72 25.11
N PRO A 133 -7.04 -3.15 23.91
CA PRO A 133 -7.70 -2.25 22.97
C PRO A 133 -9.11 -1.98 23.50
N GLU A 134 -9.40 -0.74 23.89
CA GLU A 134 -10.73 -0.32 24.31
C GLU A 134 -11.40 0.48 23.20
N PHE A 135 -12.55 0.03 22.70
CA PHE A 135 -13.41 0.85 21.87
C PHE A 135 -14.28 1.74 22.76
N LYS A 136 -13.97 3.02 22.85
CA LYS A 136 -14.86 3.98 23.49
C LYS A 136 -16.01 4.33 22.54
N ILE A 137 -17.23 4.03 22.99
CA ILE A 137 -18.48 4.27 22.24
C ILE A 137 -18.62 5.73 21.77
N GLY A 138 -18.07 6.71 22.51
CA GLY A 138 -18.14 8.13 22.15
C GLY A 138 -17.26 8.57 20.97
N PHE A 139 -16.25 7.79 20.58
CA PHE A 139 -15.32 8.15 19.50
C PHE A 139 -15.24 7.10 18.40
N CYS A 140 -15.83 5.93 18.56
CA CYS A 140 -15.78 4.81 17.61
C CYS A 140 -14.39 4.52 17.06
N TRP A 141 -13.37 4.66 17.90
CA TRP A 141 -11.96 4.49 17.55
C TRP A 141 -11.16 4.04 18.78
N TYR A 142 -9.95 3.57 18.57
CA TYR A 142 -9.01 3.25 19.64
C TYR A 142 -8.77 4.48 20.52
N PRO A 143 -9.03 4.44 21.82
CA PRO A 143 -8.83 5.58 22.68
C PRO A 143 -7.34 5.92 22.78
N ALA A 144 -7.03 7.20 22.65
CA ALA A 144 -5.71 7.76 22.83
C ALA A 144 -5.15 7.61 24.27
N ASN A 145 -5.95 7.09 25.20
CA ASN A 145 -5.56 6.96 26.60
C ASN A 145 -4.52 5.85 26.84
N HIS A 146 -4.41 4.88 25.92
CA HIS A 146 -3.42 3.81 25.96
C HIS A 146 -2.56 3.85 24.71
N LEU A 147 -1.57 4.72 24.73
CA LEU A 147 -0.64 4.96 23.63
C LEU A 147 0.06 3.67 23.21
N GLU A 148 0.37 2.79 24.16
CA GLU A 148 1.06 1.53 23.90
C GLU A 148 0.22 0.55 23.06
N ALA A 149 -1.05 0.39 23.37
CA ALA A 149 -1.96 -0.45 22.60
C ALA A 149 -2.14 0.12 21.16
N PHE A 150 -2.33 1.42 21.04
CA PHE A 150 -2.46 2.08 19.76
C PHE A 150 -1.18 1.96 18.92
N ILE A 151 0.01 2.13 19.53
CA ILE A 151 1.30 1.92 18.86
C ILE A 151 1.43 0.48 18.38
N LEU A 152 1.10 -0.49 19.23
CA LEU A 152 1.26 -1.91 18.92
C LEU A 152 0.38 -2.34 17.74
N TYR A 153 -0.89 -1.96 17.72
CA TYR A 153 -1.85 -2.47 16.72
C TYR A 153 -1.87 -1.66 15.42
N ASN A 154 -1.48 -0.38 15.46
CA ASN A 154 -1.58 0.50 14.29
C ASN A 154 -0.20 0.95 13.79
N TYR A 155 0.60 1.59 14.63
CA TYR A 155 1.85 2.20 14.19
C TYR A 155 2.93 1.19 13.80
N TRP A 156 3.03 0.06 14.50
CA TRP A 156 4.04 -0.95 14.17
C TRP A 156 3.88 -1.48 12.75
N ILE A 157 2.66 -1.87 12.38
CA ILE A 157 2.35 -2.39 11.05
C ILE A 157 2.57 -1.30 9.99
N ALA A 158 2.06 -0.08 10.25
CA ALA A 158 2.26 1.07 9.37
C ALA A 158 3.74 1.38 9.15
N THR A 159 4.54 1.40 10.23
CA THR A 159 5.98 1.67 10.17
C THR A 159 6.72 0.63 9.34
N VAL A 160 6.45 -0.66 9.53
CA VAL A 160 7.05 -1.74 8.74
C VAL A 160 6.68 -1.60 7.25
N CYS A 161 5.42 -1.31 6.93
CA CYS A 161 4.98 -1.09 5.56
C CYS A 161 5.64 0.14 4.92
N ILE A 162 5.76 1.24 5.64
CA ILE A 162 6.39 2.47 5.14
C ILE A 162 7.88 2.28 4.93
N ILE A 163 8.60 1.72 5.91
CA ILE A 163 10.05 1.47 5.80
C ILE A 163 10.33 0.52 4.62
N SER A 164 9.59 -0.58 4.51
CA SER A 164 9.75 -1.51 3.38
C SER A 164 9.49 -0.84 2.03
N SER A 165 8.47 0.00 1.93
CA SER A 165 8.15 0.75 0.71
C SER A 165 9.26 1.73 0.33
N ILE A 166 9.83 2.44 1.30
CA ILE A 166 10.95 3.37 1.08
C ILE A 166 12.19 2.59 0.62
N CYS A 167 12.55 1.49 1.30
CA CYS A 167 13.70 0.66 0.94
C CYS A 167 13.58 0.09 -0.48
N LEU A 168 12.40 -0.40 -0.85
CA LEU A 168 12.12 -0.91 -2.20
C LEU A 168 12.18 0.20 -3.24
N SER A 169 11.65 1.37 -2.96
CA SER A 169 11.69 2.53 -3.88
C SER A 169 13.13 3.03 -4.10
N ILE A 170 13.94 3.11 -3.05
CA ILE A 170 15.36 3.47 -3.15
C ILE A 170 16.12 2.42 -3.97
N SER A 171 15.85 1.14 -3.73
CA SER A 171 16.47 0.04 -4.48
C SER A 171 16.09 0.08 -5.98
N ALA A 172 14.82 0.36 -6.28
CA ALA A 172 14.36 0.56 -7.66
C ALA A 172 15.06 1.75 -8.34
N ALA A 173 15.15 2.89 -7.66
CA ALA A 173 15.84 4.08 -8.16
C ALA A 173 17.33 3.83 -8.44
N ARG A 174 18.02 3.06 -7.58
CA ARG A 174 19.42 2.65 -7.81
C ARG A 174 19.56 1.76 -9.05
N ASN A 175 18.64 0.83 -9.25
CA ASN A 175 18.63 -0.04 -10.42
C ASN A 175 18.40 0.75 -11.71
N ILE A 176 17.50 1.74 -11.72
CA ILE A 176 17.25 2.64 -12.84
C ILE A 176 18.52 3.41 -13.21
N LYS A 177 19.21 4.02 -12.22
CA LYS A 177 20.46 4.76 -12.46
C LYS A 177 21.58 3.88 -13.03
N ARG A 178 21.68 2.63 -12.58
CA ARG A 178 22.65 1.68 -13.16
C ARG A 178 22.31 1.39 -14.62
N TYR A 179 21.06 1.12 -14.93
CA TYR A 179 20.61 0.85 -16.28
C TYR A 179 20.87 2.03 -17.22
N GLU A 180 20.57 3.24 -16.79
CA GLU A 180 20.84 4.47 -17.55
C GLU A 180 22.34 4.63 -17.86
N LYS A 181 23.20 4.38 -16.88
CA LYS A 181 24.65 4.43 -17.06
C LYS A 181 25.15 3.38 -18.06
N ASP A 182 24.66 2.14 -17.96
CA ASP A 182 25.06 1.04 -18.85
C ASP A 182 24.57 1.29 -20.28
N THR A 183 23.38 1.86 -20.46
CA THR A 183 22.83 2.24 -21.77
C THR A 183 23.62 3.36 -22.41
N ASN A 184 23.95 4.43 -21.67
CA ASN A 184 24.75 5.54 -22.16
C ASN A 184 26.17 5.08 -22.57
N PHE A 185 26.79 4.20 -21.79
CA PHE A 185 28.08 3.63 -22.13
C PHE A 185 28.04 2.82 -23.44
N SER A 186 27.01 2.00 -23.60
CA SER A 186 26.79 1.18 -24.81
C SER A 186 26.53 2.01 -26.06
N LEU A 187 25.81 3.13 -25.96
CA LEU A 187 25.59 4.07 -27.06
C LEU A 187 26.90 4.75 -27.48
N THR A 188 27.69 5.24 -26.53
CA THR A 188 28.98 5.89 -26.78
C THR A 188 29.97 4.92 -27.44
N ASP A 189 30.01 3.66 -27.04
CA ASP A 189 30.87 2.63 -27.65
C ASP A 189 30.41 2.29 -29.07
N SER A 190 29.13 2.28 -29.34
CA SER A 190 28.55 2.06 -30.66
C SER A 190 28.87 3.22 -31.62
N GLU A 191 28.74 4.47 -31.18
CA GLU A 191 29.08 5.65 -31.98
C GLU A 191 30.58 5.70 -32.29
N SER A 192 31.45 5.37 -31.34
CA SER A 192 32.90 5.32 -31.56
C SER A 192 33.30 4.24 -32.56
N LYS A 193 32.66 3.09 -32.56
CA LYS A 193 32.87 2.01 -33.52
C LYS A 193 32.40 2.40 -34.92
N GLN A 194 31.26 3.07 -35.06
CA GLN A 194 30.72 3.53 -36.31
C GLN A 194 31.61 4.63 -36.93
N TYR A 195 32.13 5.56 -36.11
CA TYR A 195 33.06 6.58 -36.55
C TYR A 195 34.35 5.97 -37.08
N ASN A 196 34.92 4.97 -36.40
CA ASN A 196 36.16 4.29 -36.87
C ASN A 196 35.97 3.47 -38.15
N ASN A 197 34.79 2.88 -38.36
CA ASN A 197 34.49 2.15 -39.60
C ASN A 197 34.33 3.07 -40.82
N ASN A 198 33.81 4.28 -40.63
CA ASN A 198 33.64 5.27 -41.71
C ASN A 198 34.97 5.98 -42.11
N LYS A 199 36.02 5.75 -41.34
CA LYS A 199 37.34 6.39 -41.57
C LYS A 199 38.34 5.46 -42.27
N LYS A 200 37.96 4.21 -42.51
CA LYS A 200 38.69 3.23 -43.34
C LYS A 200 38.12 3.18 -44.77
#